data_b328c93bd684e25bf7114b516b053ada
#
_entry.id   b328c93bd684e25bf7114b516b053ada
#
_cell.length_a   1.000
_cell.length_b   1.000
_cell.length_c   1.000
_cell.angle_alpha   90.00
_cell.angle_beta   90.00
_cell.angle_gamma   90.00
#
_symmetry.space_group_name_H-M   'P 1'
#
loop_
_entity.id
_entity.type
_entity.pdbx_description
1 polymer ?
#
loop_
_entity_poly.entity_id
_entity_poly.type
_entity_poly.pdbx_seq_one_letter_code
_entity_poly.pdbx_strand_id
1 'polypeptide(L)'
;MEKLARKQVQALTPYLSARRIGGSGDVWLNANESPFDNEYKTNFTRLNRYSECQPKALIEAYAAYAGVNAEHVLTSRGADEGIELLIRAFCEPNEDAILYCPPTYGMYAISAETIGVERKVVPLTEQWQLDLDGIQAQLDNVKLVFVCSPNNPTGNLIQREDIVTLLEMTKDKAIVVMDEAYIDFCPEASTVDLLAQYPNLAILRTMSKAFALAGLRCGFTLANEELINVLLKVIAPYPVPIPVADIACQALSEAGLARMKYQVLDISANRAYLQAGLSMLEGVTVYDGWGNYLLIQFQDGDAMFKAAWDRGIILRNSPIKDCVRISIGNRDECEKTLSFIRNQINAMA
;
A
#
# COMPACT_ATOMS: atom_id res chain seq x y z
N MET A 1 31.01 7.87 14.02
CA MET A 1 30.13 8.52 13.03
C MET A 1 28.66 8.40 13.45
N GLU A 2 28.23 7.23 13.96
CA GLU A 2 26.84 7.01 14.45
C GLU A 2 26.39 8.07 15.48
N LYS A 3 27.27 8.48 16.40
CA LYS A 3 27.01 9.54 17.40
C LYS A 3 26.71 10.92 16.81
N LEU A 4 26.94 11.14 15.51
CA LEU A 4 26.62 12.39 14.81
C LEU A 4 25.23 12.36 14.18
N ALA A 5 24.59 11.19 14.12
CA ALA A 5 23.22 11.09 13.65
C ALA A 5 22.25 11.76 14.63
N ARG A 6 21.07 12.16 14.13
CA ARG A 6 19.98 12.68 14.99
C ARG A 6 19.61 11.64 16.05
N LYS A 7 19.29 12.05 17.27
CA LYS A 7 19.01 11.13 18.40
C LYS A 7 17.96 10.08 18.07
N GLN A 8 16.84 10.49 17.43
CA GLN A 8 15.80 9.54 17.01
C GLN A 8 16.32 8.55 15.97
N VAL A 9 17.21 8.97 15.05
CA VAL A 9 17.78 8.09 14.02
C VAL A 9 18.72 7.05 14.63
N GLN A 10 19.44 7.41 15.69
CA GLN A 10 20.30 6.46 16.41
C GLN A 10 19.50 5.31 17.05
N ALA A 11 18.25 5.57 17.44
CA ALA A 11 17.36 4.58 18.06
C ALA A 11 16.63 3.70 17.02
N LEU A 12 16.65 4.07 15.73
CA LEU A 12 15.94 3.35 14.69
C LEU A 12 16.54 1.98 14.38
N THR A 13 15.66 1.00 14.23
CA THR A 13 16.01 -0.27 13.59
C THR A 13 15.65 -0.19 12.09
N PRO A 14 16.56 -0.59 11.18
CA PRO A 14 16.25 -0.58 9.76
C PRO A 14 15.02 -1.43 9.44
N TYR A 15 14.11 -0.87 8.67
CA TYR A 15 12.89 -1.59 8.26
C TYR A 15 13.21 -2.91 7.56
N LEU A 16 12.60 -4.00 8.03
CA LEU A 16 12.71 -5.31 7.43
C LEU A 16 11.68 -5.47 6.31
N SER A 17 12.02 -4.96 5.12
CA SER A 17 11.22 -5.19 3.93
C SER A 17 11.20 -6.68 3.56
N ALA A 18 10.21 -7.10 2.77
CA ALA A 18 10.11 -8.48 2.28
C ALA A 18 11.40 -8.97 1.62
N ARG A 19 12.07 -8.11 0.83
CA ARG A 19 13.37 -8.44 0.18
C ARG A 19 14.54 -8.46 1.17
N ARG A 20 14.52 -7.64 2.20
CA ARG A 20 15.60 -7.57 3.20
C ARG A 20 15.59 -8.76 4.16
N ILE A 21 14.42 -9.33 4.41
CA ILE A 21 14.28 -10.59 5.17
C ILE A 21 14.99 -11.72 4.42
N GLY A 22 15.06 -11.61 3.09
CA GLY A 22 15.72 -12.61 2.25
C GLY A 22 14.83 -13.83 2.00
N GLY A 23 15.45 -14.99 1.87
CA GLY A 23 14.84 -16.26 1.54
C GLY A 23 15.50 -16.88 0.32
N SER A 24 15.28 -18.15 0.12
CA SER A 24 15.68 -18.89 -1.07
C SER A 24 14.53 -19.81 -1.47
N GLY A 25 14.11 -19.76 -2.73
CA GLY A 25 13.01 -20.59 -3.20
C GLY A 25 12.43 -20.12 -4.52
N ASP A 26 11.49 -20.89 -5.03
CA ASP A 26 10.89 -20.66 -6.35
C ASP A 26 9.54 -19.95 -6.29
N VAL A 27 8.92 -19.86 -5.09
CA VAL A 27 7.60 -19.26 -4.91
C VAL A 27 7.71 -18.07 -3.96
N TRP A 28 7.50 -16.86 -4.48
CA TRP A 28 7.67 -15.59 -3.75
C TRP A 28 6.33 -14.87 -3.58
N LEU A 29 5.65 -15.11 -2.45
CA LEU A 29 4.32 -14.59 -2.14
C LEU A 29 4.30 -13.70 -0.88
N ASN A 30 5.33 -12.87 -0.68
CA ASN A 30 5.56 -12.11 0.55
C ASN A 30 5.43 -10.59 0.43
N ALA A 31 5.37 -10.04 -0.79
CA ALA A 31 5.46 -8.59 -1.02
C ALA A 31 4.24 -7.99 -1.74
N ASN A 32 3.19 -8.77 -1.95
CA ASN A 32 2.02 -8.37 -2.74
C ASN A 32 2.43 -7.82 -4.13
N GLU A 33 3.43 -8.47 -4.73
CA GLU A 33 3.85 -8.23 -6.11
C GLU A 33 2.88 -8.94 -7.05
N SER A 34 2.75 -8.42 -8.26
CA SER A 34 2.02 -9.09 -9.33
C SER A 34 2.86 -10.25 -9.90
N PRO A 35 2.26 -11.39 -10.26
CA PRO A 35 2.96 -12.48 -10.90
C PRO A 35 3.27 -12.24 -12.38
N PHE A 36 2.82 -11.12 -12.94
CA PHE A 36 2.99 -10.80 -14.36
C PHE A 36 4.28 -10.02 -14.61
N ASP A 37 5.01 -10.45 -15.64
CA ASP A 37 6.17 -9.74 -16.18
C ASP A 37 5.77 -9.06 -17.50
N ASN A 38 5.62 -7.74 -17.45
CA ASN A 38 5.15 -6.95 -18.57
C ASN A 38 6.34 -6.33 -19.34
N GLU A 39 6.34 -6.50 -20.65
CA GLU A 39 7.32 -5.84 -21.50
C GLU A 39 6.89 -4.42 -21.88
N TYR A 40 7.85 -3.50 -21.84
CA TYR A 40 7.69 -2.09 -22.23
C TYR A 40 8.78 -1.68 -23.20
N LYS A 41 8.43 -0.82 -24.14
CA LYS A 41 9.42 -0.18 -25.01
C LYS A 41 10.09 0.96 -24.25
N THR A 42 11.40 0.90 -24.09
CA THR A 42 12.15 1.94 -23.41
C THR A 42 12.95 2.74 -24.42
N ASN A 43 12.81 4.07 -24.36
CA ASN A 43 13.65 4.98 -25.13
C ASN A 43 14.68 5.60 -24.17
N PHE A 44 15.93 5.18 -24.29
CA PHE A 44 17.02 5.66 -23.45
C PHE A 44 17.71 6.92 -24.02
N THR A 45 17.09 7.65 -24.92
CA THR A 45 17.60 8.94 -25.38
C THR A 45 17.32 10.03 -24.35
N ARG A 46 18.10 11.11 -24.42
CA ARG A 46 17.94 12.31 -23.56
C ARG A 46 18.23 12.11 -22.08
N LEU A 47 18.85 11.00 -21.66
CA LEU A 47 19.25 10.76 -20.27
C LEU A 47 20.33 11.73 -19.76
N ASN A 48 20.93 12.52 -20.65
CA ASN A 48 21.85 13.59 -20.30
C ASN A 48 21.16 14.89 -19.85
N ARG A 49 19.83 14.90 -19.75
CA ARG A 49 19.02 16.05 -19.31
C ARG A 49 18.14 15.63 -18.13
N TYR A 50 17.93 16.57 -17.23
CA TYR A 50 16.97 16.36 -16.14
C TYR A 50 15.53 16.18 -16.67
N SER A 51 14.76 15.37 -15.96
CA SER A 51 13.32 15.22 -16.18
C SER A 51 12.55 16.46 -15.71
N GLU A 52 11.30 16.56 -16.09
CA GLU A 52 10.37 17.49 -15.43
C GLU A 52 10.13 17.06 -13.98
N CYS A 53 9.89 18.03 -13.08
CA CYS A 53 9.55 17.72 -11.69
C CYS A 53 8.27 16.87 -11.62
N GLN A 54 7.26 17.28 -12.37
CA GLN A 54 6.01 16.55 -12.56
C GLN A 54 5.82 16.35 -14.07
N PRO A 55 6.16 15.18 -14.64
CA PRO A 55 6.07 14.93 -16.06
C PRO A 55 4.64 15.11 -16.57
N LYS A 56 4.41 16.14 -17.37
CA LYS A 56 3.08 16.57 -17.79
C LYS A 56 2.26 15.43 -18.41
N ALA A 57 2.86 14.68 -19.33
CA ALA A 57 2.17 13.58 -20.00
C ALA A 57 1.72 12.47 -19.01
N LEU A 58 2.54 12.20 -17.98
CA LEU A 58 2.21 11.23 -16.94
C LEU A 58 1.08 11.74 -16.04
N ILE A 59 1.14 13.01 -15.63
CA ILE A 59 0.10 13.63 -14.81
C ILE A 59 -1.25 13.62 -15.54
N GLU A 60 -1.29 14.04 -16.81
CA GLU A 60 -2.50 14.05 -17.64
C GLU A 60 -3.07 12.64 -17.84
N ALA A 61 -2.21 11.65 -18.13
CA ALA A 61 -2.63 10.26 -18.31
C ALA A 61 -3.21 9.67 -17.02
N TYR A 62 -2.57 9.94 -15.86
CA TYR A 62 -3.07 9.42 -14.58
C TYR A 62 -4.33 10.15 -14.12
N ALA A 63 -4.42 11.45 -14.34
CA ALA A 63 -5.63 12.25 -14.05
C ALA A 63 -6.84 11.70 -14.83
N ALA A 64 -6.67 11.43 -16.12
CA ALA A 64 -7.70 10.80 -16.94
C ALA A 64 -8.10 9.41 -16.43
N TYR A 65 -7.13 8.59 -16.03
CA TYR A 65 -7.39 7.27 -15.41
C TYR A 65 -8.15 7.37 -14.08
N ALA A 66 -7.73 8.29 -13.21
CA ALA A 66 -8.32 8.48 -11.89
C ALA A 66 -9.66 9.24 -11.90
N GLY A 67 -10.02 9.88 -13.04
CA GLY A 67 -11.24 10.69 -13.17
C GLY A 67 -11.17 12.02 -12.44
N VAL A 68 -9.99 12.63 -12.36
CA VAL A 68 -9.75 13.94 -11.74
C VAL A 68 -9.05 14.89 -12.72
N ASN A 69 -8.95 16.18 -12.35
CA ASN A 69 -8.16 17.12 -13.14
C ASN A 69 -6.66 17.00 -12.84
N ALA A 70 -5.82 17.45 -13.76
CA ALA A 70 -4.36 17.32 -13.64
C ALA A 70 -3.78 18.06 -12.42
N GLU A 71 -4.36 19.18 -12.02
CA GLU A 71 -3.97 19.95 -10.84
C GLU A 71 -4.22 19.23 -9.51
N HIS A 72 -4.99 18.15 -9.52
CA HIS A 72 -5.25 17.30 -8.35
C HIS A 72 -4.28 16.12 -8.23
N VAL A 73 -3.26 16.03 -9.10
CA VAL A 73 -2.36 14.86 -9.16
C VAL A 73 -0.91 15.29 -8.93
N LEU A 74 -0.24 14.58 -8.01
CA LEU A 74 1.20 14.64 -7.85
C LEU A 74 1.79 13.24 -8.02
N THR A 75 2.81 13.09 -8.87
CA THR A 75 3.55 11.83 -8.99
C THR A 75 4.80 11.81 -8.11
N SER A 76 5.13 10.63 -7.58
CA SER A 76 6.24 10.40 -6.65
C SER A 76 6.88 9.02 -6.84
N ARG A 77 7.99 8.75 -6.14
CA ARG A 77 8.71 7.45 -6.17
C ARG A 77 7.95 6.36 -5.39
N GLY A 78 6.76 6.02 -5.85
CA GLY A 78 5.80 5.15 -5.18
C GLY A 78 4.99 5.88 -4.11
N ALA A 79 3.95 5.20 -3.58
CA ALA A 79 3.12 5.74 -2.50
C ALA A 79 3.93 6.01 -1.22
N ASP A 80 5.02 5.28 -0.98
CA ASP A 80 5.88 5.47 0.19
C ASP A 80 6.46 6.89 0.24
N GLU A 81 6.92 7.46 -0.90
CA GLU A 81 7.34 8.85 -0.93
C GLU A 81 6.16 9.81 -0.70
N GLY A 82 4.96 9.46 -1.17
CA GLY A 82 3.75 10.23 -0.87
C GLY A 82 3.46 10.33 0.63
N ILE A 83 3.61 9.22 1.37
CA ILE A 83 3.52 9.20 2.84
C ILE A 83 4.55 10.14 3.45
N GLU A 84 5.82 10.02 3.03
CA GLU A 84 6.92 10.84 3.55
C GLU A 84 6.70 12.33 3.26
N LEU A 85 6.29 12.68 2.03
CA LEU A 85 6.01 14.07 1.63
C LEU A 85 4.91 14.69 2.46
N LEU A 86 3.81 13.97 2.71
CA LEU A 86 2.72 14.44 3.55
C LEU A 86 3.20 14.73 4.97
N ILE A 87 3.94 13.82 5.59
CA ILE A 87 4.48 14.01 6.94
C ILE A 87 5.43 15.20 6.97
N ARG A 88 6.35 15.32 6.02
CA ARG A 88 7.31 16.42 5.92
C ARG A 88 6.67 17.78 5.66
N ALA A 89 5.52 17.80 4.99
CA ALA A 89 4.84 19.03 4.62
C ALA A 89 3.90 19.54 5.71
N PHE A 90 3.32 18.66 6.51
CA PHE A 90 2.21 19.01 7.41
C PHE A 90 2.48 18.78 8.89
N CYS A 91 3.57 18.06 9.25
CA CYS A 91 3.87 17.77 10.65
C CYS A 91 5.18 18.42 11.08
N GLU A 92 5.12 19.27 12.08
CA GLU A 92 6.31 19.83 12.76
C GLU A 92 6.88 18.77 13.72
N PRO A 93 8.16 18.36 13.56
CA PRO A 93 8.78 17.38 14.44
C PRO A 93 8.77 17.81 15.92
N ASN A 94 8.47 16.87 16.80
CA ASN A 94 8.31 17.04 18.26
C ASN A 94 7.13 17.92 18.72
N GLU A 95 6.29 18.39 17.81
CA GLU A 95 5.09 19.20 18.12
C GLU A 95 3.82 18.52 17.66
N ASP A 96 3.83 18.02 16.41
CA ASP A 96 2.67 17.42 15.76
C ASP A 96 2.73 15.88 15.77
N ALA A 97 1.58 15.27 15.51
CA ALA A 97 1.43 13.83 15.44
C ALA A 97 0.78 13.38 14.13
N ILE A 98 1.08 12.14 13.73
CA ILE A 98 0.22 11.35 12.86
C ILE A 98 -0.63 10.41 13.71
N LEU A 99 -1.79 10.01 13.16
CA LEU A 99 -2.62 8.93 13.72
C LEU A 99 -2.79 7.84 12.66
N TYR A 100 -2.72 6.57 13.08
CA TYR A 100 -3.02 5.41 12.22
C TYR A 100 -3.66 4.28 13.02
N CYS A 101 -4.31 3.35 12.33
CA CYS A 101 -5.19 2.34 12.92
C CYS A 101 -4.67 0.92 12.65
N PRO A 102 -3.77 0.36 13.49
CA PRO A 102 -3.29 -1.02 13.30
C PRO A 102 -4.39 -2.07 13.62
N PRO A 103 -4.27 -3.29 13.05
CA PRO A 103 -3.18 -3.73 12.17
C PRO A 103 -3.29 -3.09 10.78
N THR A 104 -2.23 -2.43 10.32
CA THR A 104 -2.21 -1.74 9.03
C THR A 104 -0.79 -1.64 8.48
N TYR A 105 -0.59 -0.90 7.39
CA TYR A 105 0.70 -0.75 6.73
C TYR A 105 1.73 -0.04 7.63
N GLY A 106 2.88 -0.66 7.83
CA GLY A 106 3.88 -0.20 8.80
C GLY A 106 4.65 1.06 8.41
N MET A 107 4.61 1.48 7.13
CA MET A 107 5.40 2.63 6.68
C MET A 107 4.91 3.97 7.23
N TYR A 108 3.66 4.08 7.64
CA TYR A 108 3.18 5.32 8.30
C TYR A 108 3.98 5.59 9.57
N ALA A 109 4.09 4.57 10.43
CA ALA A 109 4.84 4.66 11.68
C ALA A 109 6.34 4.91 11.42
N ILE A 110 6.93 4.18 10.48
CA ILE A 110 8.37 4.27 10.17
C ILE A 110 8.73 5.65 9.62
N SER A 111 7.93 6.17 8.70
CA SER A 111 8.17 7.50 8.11
C SER A 111 8.06 8.61 9.16
N ALA A 112 7.04 8.55 10.02
CA ALA A 112 6.88 9.50 11.13
C ALA A 112 8.07 9.43 12.10
N GLU A 113 8.47 8.22 12.50
CA GLU A 113 9.59 8.00 13.41
C GLU A 113 10.91 8.52 12.82
N THR A 114 11.15 8.28 11.52
CA THR A 114 12.33 8.76 10.81
C THR A 114 12.42 10.29 10.81
N ILE A 115 11.28 10.98 10.66
CA ILE A 115 11.20 12.44 10.65
C ILE A 115 11.26 13.00 12.07
N GLY A 116 10.78 12.26 13.07
CA GLY A 116 10.69 12.67 14.47
C GLY A 116 9.31 13.23 14.82
N VAL A 117 8.27 12.75 14.14
CA VAL A 117 6.88 13.11 14.38
C VAL A 117 6.25 12.07 15.31
N GLU A 118 5.43 12.52 16.26
CA GLU A 118 4.71 11.65 17.19
C GLU A 118 3.77 10.69 16.44
N ARG A 119 3.59 9.51 17.00
CA ARG A 119 2.69 8.47 16.45
C ARG A 119 1.59 8.17 17.45
N LYS A 120 0.36 8.53 17.11
CA LYS A 120 -0.83 8.14 17.86
C LYS A 120 -1.47 6.92 17.22
N VAL A 121 -1.88 5.99 18.05
CA VAL A 121 -2.34 4.67 17.63
C VAL A 121 -3.73 4.43 18.20
N VAL A 122 -4.68 4.21 17.29
CA VAL A 122 -6.04 3.74 17.64
C VAL A 122 -6.28 2.44 16.89
N PRO A 123 -6.25 1.28 17.54
CA PRO A 123 -6.44 0.00 16.86
C PRO A 123 -7.80 -0.05 16.14
N LEU A 124 -7.83 -0.78 15.02
CA LEU A 124 -9.11 -1.14 14.40
C LEU A 124 -9.96 -1.97 15.37
N THR A 125 -11.27 -1.91 15.21
CA THR A 125 -12.21 -2.74 15.96
C THR A 125 -12.00 -4.24 15.66
N GLU A 126 -12.68 -5.12 16.37
CA GLU A 126 -12.64 -6.57 16.11
C GLU A 126 -13.12 -6.93 14.69
N GLN A 127 -13.97 -6.09 14.09
CA GLN A 127 -14.45 -6.22 12.71
C GLN A 127 -13.53 -5.50 11.70
N TRP A 128 -12.37 -5.03 12.16
CA TRP A 128 -11.37 -4.27 11.38
C TRP A 128 -11.93 -3.00 10.74
N GLN A 129 -12.83 -2.32 11.46
CA GLN A 129 -13.34 -1.01 11.12
C GLN A 129 -12.73 0.07 12.02
N LEU A 130 -12.91 1.35 11.67
CA LEU A 130 -12.40 2.46 12.46
C LEU A 130 -13.12 2.55 13.82
N ASP A 131 -12.36 2.75 14.89
CA ASP A 131 -12.88 3.20 16.18
C ASP A 131 -12.94 4.74 16.18
N LEU A 132 -14.04 5.28 15.69
CA LEU A 132 -14.22 6.74 15.53
C LEU A 132 -14.18 7.48 16.87
N ASP A 133 -14.70 6.91 17.93
CA ASP A 133 -14.66 7.50 19.27
C ASP A 133 -13.22 7.54 19.80
N GLY A 134 -12.49 6.44 19.63
CA GLY A 134 -11.07 6.34 19.96
C GLY A 134 -10.22 7.32 19.16
N ILE A 135 -10.50 7.49 17.86
CA ILE A 135 -9.82 8.47 17.01
C ILE A 135 -10.11 9.88 17.50
N GLN A 136 -11.38 10.21 17.76
CA GLN A 136 -11.78 11.53 18.23
C GLN A 136 -11.07 11.93 19.53
N ALA A 137 -10.92 10.98 20.45
CA ALA A 137 -10.22 11.19 21.72
C ALA A 137 -8.70 11.46 21.56
N GLN A 138 -8.12 11.10 20.42
CA GLN A 138 -6.69 11.22 20.15
C GLN A 138 -6.31 12.34 19.15
N LEU A 139 -7.29 13.14 18.67
CA LEU A 139 -7.04 14.14 17.60
C LEU A 139 -6.23 15.37 18.03
N ASP A 140 -5.94 15.54 19.31
CA ASP A 140 -5.09 16.65 19.77
C ASP A 140 -3.72 16.57 19.09
N ASN A 141 -3.20 17.69 18.59
CA ASN A 141 -1.97 17.84 17.79
C ASN A 141 -1.81 16.91 16.57
N VAL A 142 -2.84 16.15 16.14
CA VAL A 142 -2.79 15.32 14.95
C VAL A 142 -2.96 16.19 13.70
N LYS A 143 -2.05 16.02 12.72
CA LYS A 143 -2.10 16.68 11.40
C LYS A 143 -2.49 15.73 10.27
N LEU A 144 -2.20 14.44 10.42
CA LEU A 144 -2.49 13.42 9.41
C LEU A 144 -3.11 12.19 10.08
N VAL A 145 -4.22 11.70 9.51
CA VAL A 145 -4.83 10.43 9.89
C VAL A 145 -4.72 9.48 8.70
N PHE A 146 -3.93 8.41 8.84
CA PHE A 146 -3.73 7.41 7.78
C PHE A 146 -4.76 6.28 7.90
N VAL A 147 -5.48 6.03 6.81
CA VAL A 147 -6.46 4.94 6.67
C VAL A 147 -6.17 4.15 5.41
N CYS A 148 -5.90 2.86 5.54
CA CYS A 148 -5.64 1.96 4.41
C CYS A 148 -6.92 1.21 4.02
N SER A 149 -7.35 1.34 2.76
CA SER A 149 -8.55 0.66 2.25
C SER A 149 -8.43 0.39 0.75
N PRO A 150 -8.34 -0.87 0.32
CA PRO A 150 -8.27 -2.13 1.12
C PRO A 150 -7.10 -2.18 2.06
N ASN A 151 -7.33 -2.64 3.30
CA ASN A 151 -6.31 -2.62 4.34
C ASN A 151 -5.27 -3.75 4.18
N ASN A 152 -4.03 -3.46 4.45
CA ASN A 152 -2.94 -4.42 4.50
C ASN A 152 -2.47 -4.58 5.96
N PRO A 153 -2.55 -5.77 6.60
CA PRO A 153 -2.64 -7.10 5.96
C PRO A 153 -4.05 -7.73 5.89
N THR A 154 -5.07 -7.11 6.43
CA THR A 154 -6.39 -7.72 6.68
C THR A 154 -7.27 -7.88 5.43
N GLY A 155 -7.06 -7.03 4.42
CA GLY A 155 -7.75 -7.10 3.12
C GLY A 155 -9.13 -6.47 3.08
N ASN A 156 -9.71 -6.10 4.22
CA ASN A 156 -11.05 -5.52 4.29
C ASN A 156 -11.10 -4.09 3.74
N LEU A 157 -12.29 -3.67 3.38
CA LEU A 157 -12.63 -2.27 3.12
C LEU A 157 -13.05 -1.60 4.42
N ILE A 158 -12.72 -0.33 4.57
CA ILE A 158 -13.28 0.53 5.60
C ILE A 158 -14.64 1.03 5.12
N GLN A 159 -15.63 1.04 6.00
CA GLN A 159 -16.99 1.49 5.69
C GLN A 159 -16.96 2.95 5.24
N ARG A 160 -17.66 3.23 4.13
CA ARG A 160 -17.63 4.56 3.52
C ARG A 160 -18.21 5.64 4.45
N GLU A 161 -19.22 5.27 5.24
CA GLU A 161 -19.85 6.14 6.22
C GLU A 161 -18.86 6.56 7.31
N ASP A 162 -17.98 5.66 7.73
CA ASP A 162 -16.94 5.94 8.71
C ASP A 162 -15.86 6.88 8.13
N ILE A 163 -15.50 6.68 6.86
CA ILE A 163 -14.59 7.59 6.16
C ILE A 163 -15.17 9.01 6.07
N VAL A 164 -16.44 9.13 5.71
CA VAL A 164 -17.14 10.43 5.65
C VAL A 164 -17.19 11.07 7.04
N THR A 165 -17.54 10.30 8.06
CA THR A 165 -17.57 10.79 9.45
C THR A 165 -16.18 11.27 9.90
N LEU A 166 -15.12 10.52 9.55
CA LEU A 166 -13.75 10.91 9.87
C LEU A 166 -13.35 12.22 9.16
N LEU A 167 -13.73 12.40 7.89
CA LEU A 167 -13.47 13.62 7.13
C LEU A 167 -14.15 14.84 7.75
N GLU A 168 -15.41 14.72 8.19
CA GLU A 168 -16.12 15.77 8.89
C GLU A 168 -15.50 16.08 10.27
N MET A 169 -15.13 15.04 11.03
CA MET A 169 -14.53 15.14 12.36
C MET A 169 -13.18 15.87 12.32
N THR A 170 -12.41 15.68 11.24
CA THR A 170 -11.06 16.23 11.08
C THR A 170 -11.01 17.51 10.26
N LYS A 171 -12.16 18.01 9.81
CA LYS A 171 -12.26 19.24 9.04
C LYS A 171 -11.54 20.39 9.75
N ASP A 172 -10.75 21.15 9.01
CA ASP A 172 -9.93 22.29 9.49
C ASP A 172 -8.89 21.93 10.59
N LYS A 173 -8.67 20.65 10.87
CA LYS A 173 -7.74 20.18 11.92
C LYS A 173 -6.66 19.24 11.39
N ALA A 174 -7.06 18.24 10.62
CA ALA A 174 -6.16 17.23 10.10
C ALA A 174 -6.57 16.78 8.69
N ILE A 175 -5.60 16.29 7.93
CA ILE A 175 -5.81 15.67 6.63
C ILE A 175 -6.05 14.17 6.86
N VAL A 176 -7.12 13.64 6.26
CA VAL A 176 -7.32 12.19 6.15
C VAL A 176 -6.58 11.70 4.91
N VAL A 177 -5.67 10.77 5.11
CA VAL A 177 -4.88 10.16 4.03
C VAL A 177 -5.41 8.76 3.79
N MET A 178 -6.18 8.60 2.70
CA MET A 178 -6.66 7.30 2.25
C MET A 178 -5.57 6.61 1.44
N ASP A 179 -5.05 5.51 1.95
CA ASP A 179 -4.11 4.68 1.21
C ASP A 179 -4.90 3.66 0.37
N GLU A 180 -5.03 3.96 -0.90
CA GLU A 180 -5.71 3.18 -1.92
C GLU A 180 -4.73 2.34 -2.77
N ALA A 181 -3.63 1.86 -2.20
CA ALA A 181 -2.62 1.09 -2.93
C ALA A 181 -3.17 -0.18 -3.60
N TYR A 182 -4.31 -0.70 -3.16
CA TYR A 182 -4.96 -1.90 -3.68
C TYR A 182 -6.30 -1.62 -4.35
N ILE A 183 -6.66 -0.36 -4.57
CA ILE A 183 -8.00 0.04 -5.04
C ILE A 183 -8.34 -0.48 -6.44
N ASP A 184 -7.33 -0.69 -7.29
CA ASP A 184 -7.55 -1.21 -8.64
C ASP A 184 -8.13 -2.64 -8.67
N PHE A 185 -8.13 -3.35 -7.54
CA PHE A 185 -8.80 -4.64 -7.36
C PHE A 185 -10.28 -4.52 -6.97
N CYS A 186 -10.74 -3.32 -6.56
CA CYS A 186 -12.12 -2.99 -6.19
C CYS A 186 -12.39 -1.49 -6.44
N PRO A 187 -12.34 -1.03 -7.71
CA PRO A 187 -12.36 0.40 -8.05
C PRO A 187 -13.62 1.13 -7.60
N GLU A 188 -14.72 0.41 -7.39
CA GLU A 188 -15.99 0.93 -6.88
C GLU A 188 -15.92 1.41 -5.42
N ALA A 189 -14.90 0.96 -4.66
CA ALA A 189 -14.68 1.37 -3.27
C ALA A 189 -13.81 2.63 -3.14
N SER A 190 -13.36 3.22 -4.25
CA SER A 190 -12.53 4.42 -4.23
C SER A 190 -13.24 5.61 -3.59
N THR A 191 -12.45 6.43 -2.91
CA THR A 191 -12.91 7.68 -2.29
C THR A 191 -12.64 8.91 -3.16
N VAL A 192 -12.23 8.72 -4.41
CA VAL A 192 -11.82 9.81 -5.32
C VAL A 192 -12.95 10.83 -5.56
N ASP A 193 -14.20 10.41 -5.56
CA ASP A 193 -15.38 11.26 -5.71
C ASP A 193 -15.61 12.20 -4.51
N LEU A 194 -15.02 11.89 -3.34
CA LEU A 194 -15.08 12.74 -2.15
C LEU A 194 -14.12 13.94 -2.22
N LEU A 195 -13.11 13.94 -3.11
CA LEU A 195 -12.14 15.02 -3.23
C LEU A 195 -12.79 16.38 -3.50
N ALA A 196 -13.89 16.41 -4.25
CA ALA A 196 -14.60 17.65 -4.54
C ALA A 196 -15.32 18.25 -3.32
N GLN A 197 -15.61 17.44 -2.29
CA GLN A 197 -16.38 17.84 -1.12
C GLN A 197 -15.48 18.07 0.10
N TYR A 198 -14.36 17.37 0.18
CA TYR A 198 -13.49 17.34 1.36
C TYR A 198 -12.07 17.81 1.01
N PRO A 199 -11.76 19.10 1.22
CA PRO A 199 -10.43 19.66 0.95
C PRO A 199 -9.34 19.05 1.86
N ASN A 200 -9.72 18.44 2.97
CA ASN A 200 -8.83 17.72 3.87
C ASN A 200 -8.65 16.21 3.52
N LEU A 201 -9.02 15.80 2.30
CA LEU A 201 -8.75 14.44 1.81
C LEU A 201 -7.50 14.43 0.93
N ALA A 202 -6.60 13.48 1.21
CA ALA A 202 -5.52 13.08 0.31
C ALA A 202 -5.62 11.56 0.04
N ILE A 203 -5.38 11.13 -1.19
CA ILE A 203 -5.45 9.72 -1.59
C ILE A 203 -4.10 9.30 -2.14
N LEU A 204 -3.54 8.22 -1.60
CA LEU A 204 -2.30 7.62 -2.09
C LEU A 204 -2.61 6.45 -3.01
N ARG A 205 -1.96 6.39 -4.18
CA ARG A 205 -2.06 5.30 -5.15
C ARG A 205 -0.70 4.90 -5.70
N THR A 206 -0.61 3.71 -6.26
CA THR A 206 0.66 3.16 -6.75
C THR A 206 0.47 2.27 -7.97
N MET A 207 1.45 2.27 -8.87
CA MET A 207 1.51 1.30 -9.97
C MET A 207 2.19 -0.02 -9.56
N SER A 208 2.59 -0.16 -8.30
CA SER A 208 3.33 -1.33 -7.81
C SER A 208 2.51 -2.62 -7.75
N LYS A 209 1.16 -2.55 -7.71
CA LYS A 209 0.28 -3.69 -7.45
C LYS A 209 -0.44 -4.15 -8.72
N ALA A 210 -1.59 -3.60 -9.04
CA ALA A 210 -2.39 -3.98 -10.20
C ALA A 210 -1.68 -3.78 -11.55
N PHE A 211 -0.85 -2.75 -11.67
CA PHE A 211 -0.10 -2.48 -12.89
C PHE A 211 1.17 -3.34 -13.06
N ALA A 212 1.50 -4.21 -12.10
CA ALA A 212 2.69 -5.06 -12.12
C ALA A 212 4.01 -4.28 -12.27
N LEU A 213 4.12 -3.10 -11.67
CA LEU A 213 5.24 -2.18 -11.80
C LEU A 213 5.91 -1.85 -10.45
N ALA A 214 6.00 -2.84 -9.54
CA ALA A 214 6.63 -2.65 -8.24
C ALA A 214 8.08 -2.16 -8.33
N GLY A 215 8.83 -2.66 -9.30
CA GLY A 215 10.22 -2.27 -9.58
C GLY A 215 10.37 -0.88 -10.21
N LEU A 216 9.30 -0.31 -10.78
CA LEU A 216 9.31 0.99 -11.42
C LEU A 216 9.37 2.16 -10.43
N ARG A 217 8.86 1.95 -9.20
CA ARG A 217 8.77 2.99 -8.17
C ARG A 217 7.98 4.22 -8.62
N CYS A 218 6.76 4.02 -9.12
CA CYS A 218 5.84 5.10 -9.52
C CYS A 218 4.57 5.06 -8.67
N GLY A 219 4.21 6.20 -8.08
CA GLY A 219 3.01 6.38 -7.28
C GLY A 219 2.44 7.78 -7.43
N PHE A 220 1.26 7.99 -6.86
CA PHE A 220 0.51 9.22 -7.01
C PHE A 220 -0.15 9.63 -5.69
N THR A 221 -0.20 10.93 -5.46
CA THR A 221 -1.07 11.54 -4.46
C THR A 221 -2.16 12.33 -5.19
N LEU A 222 -3.42 12.04 -4.86
CA LEU A 222 -4.56 12.79 -5.35
C LEU A 222 -5.11 13.64 -4.21
N ALA A 223 -5.28 14.94 -4.44
CA ALA A 223 -5.80 15.87 -3.44
C ALA A 223 -6.32 17.15 -4.12
N ASN A 224 -6.87 18.06 -3.34
CA ASN A 224 -7.16 19.37 -3.87
C ASN A 224 -5.88 20.12 -4.29
N GLU A 225 -6.02 21.11 -5.17
CA GLU A 225 -4.90 21.86 -5.74
C GLU A 225 -4.04 22.54 -4.66
N GLU A 226 -4.63 23.08 -3.60
CA GLU A 226 -3.89 23.76 -2.53
C GLU A 226 -2.95 22.78 -1.82
N LEU A 227 -3.41 21.56 -1.52
CA LEU A 227 -2.61 20.52 -0.90
C LEU A 227 -1.49 20.06 -1.84
N ILE A 228 -1.79 19.82 -3.12
CA ILE A 228 -0.78 19.50 -4.14
C ILE A 228 0.29 20.58 -4.22
N ASN A 229 -0.10 21.86 -4.21
CA ASN A 229 0.83 22.99 -4.23
C ASN A 229 1.72 23.05 -2.97
N VAL A 230 1.25 22.60 -1.82
CA VAL A 230 2.08 22.44 -0.61
C VAL A 230 3.10 21.32 -0.80
N LEU A 231 2.70 20.16 -1.32
CA LEU A 231 3.61 19.03 -1.55
C LEU A 231 4.70 19.37 -2.58
N LEU A 232 4.39 20.19 -3.60
CA LEU A 232 5.35 20.66 -4.58
C LEU A 232 6.49 21.51 -3.97
N LYS A 233 6.30 22.09 -2.78
CA LYS A 233 7.37 22.83 -2.07
C LYS A 233 8.41 21.92 -1.41
N VAL A 234 8.06 20.67 -1.13
CA VAL A 234 8.92 19.74 -0.35
C VAL A 234 9.42 18.56 -1.17
N ILE A 235 8.82 18.26 -2.32
CA ILE A 235 9.28 17.19 -3.20
C ILE A 235 10.65 17.54 -3.82
N ALA A 236 11.44 16.52 -4.11
CA ALA A 236 12.70 16.70 -4.84
C ALA A 236 12.46 17.34 -6.21
N PRO A 237 13.41 18.14 -6.75
CA PRO A 237 13.20 18.86 -8.01
C PRO A 237 13.05 17.95 -9.25
N TYR A 238 13.57 16.72 -9.19
CA TYR A 238 13.54 15.74 -10.30
C TYR A 238 13.21 14.34 -9.76
N PRO A 239 11.99 14.12 -9.21
CA PRO A 239 11.68 12.90 -8.46
C PRO A 239 11.47 11.68 -9.35
N VAL A 240 10.97 11.90 -10.58
CA VAL A 240 10.58 10.82 -11.50
C VAL A 240 11.54 10.80 -12.69
N PRO A 241 12.35 9.73 -12.84
CA PRO A 241 13.23 9.55 -14.01
C PRO A 241 12.45 9.45 -15.32
N ILE A 242 13.07 9.92 -16.43
CA ILE A 242 12.45 9.85 -17.77
C ILE A 242 11.97 8.43 -18.12
N PRO A 243 12.76 7.35 -17.93
CA PRO A 243 12.28 5.99 -18.23
C PRO A 243 11.08 5.55 -17.38
N VAL A 244 11.00 6.02 -16.15
CA VAL A 244 9.86 5.73 -15.25
C VAL A 244 8.58 6.37 -15.77
N ALA A 245 8.65 7.67 -16.13
CA ALA A 245 7.50 8.37 -16.70
C ALA A 245 7.05 7.75 -18.03
N ASP A 246 7.99 7.37 -18.88
CA ASP A 246 7.71 6.76 -20.19
C ASP A 246 7.00 5.41 -20.06
N ILE A 247 7.51 4.51 -19.21
CA ILE A 247 6.89 3.22 -18.93
C ILE A 247 5.50 3.40 -18.28
N ALA A 248 5.37 4.31 -17.33
CA ALA A 248 4.10 4.58 -16.67
C ALA A 248 3.05 5.10 -17.67
N CYS A 249 3.41 6.00 -18.60
CA CYS A 249 2.51 6.45 -19.66
C CYS A 249 2.07 5.29 -20.58
N GLN A 250 2.98 4.36 -20.92
CA GLN A 250 2.62 3.17 -21.71
C GLN A 250 1.64 2.27 -20.96
N ALA A 251 1.83 2.10 -19.64
CA ALA A 251 0.91 1.33 -18.80
C ALA A 251 -0.47 2.00 -18.66
N LEU A 252 -0.54 3.31 -18.78
CA LEU A 252 -1.78 4.10 -18.75
C LEU A 252 -2.42 4.29 -20.13
N SER A 253 -1.81 3.80 -21.21
CA SER A 253 -2.45 3.77 -22.53
C SER A 253 -3.66 2.84 -22.53
N GLU A 254 -4.54 2.96 -23.53
CA GLU A 254 -5.71 2.08 -23.69
C GLU A 254 -5.32 0.59 -23.62
N ALA A 255 -4.28 0.20 -24.36
CA ALA A 255 -3.77 -1.17 -24.35
C ALA A 255 -3.17 -1.57 -23.00
N GLY A 256 -2.47 -0.65 -22.31
CA GLY A 256 -1.92 -0.87 -20.97
C GLY A 256 -3.01 -1.06 -19.93
N LEU A 257 -4.04 -0.23 -19.95
CA LEU A 257 -5.20 -0.34 -19.07
C LEU A 257 -6.01 -1.62 -19.32
N ALA A 258 -6.20 -2.02 -20.57
CA ALA A 258 -6.86 -3.28 -20.91
C ALA A 258 -6.06 -4.47 -20.37
N ARG A 259 -4.73 -4.46 -20.51
CA ARG A 259 -3.84 -5.48 -19.94
C ARG A 259 -3.92 -5.53 -18.42
N MET A 260 -3.82 -4.39 -17.74
CA MET A 260 -3.95 -4.31 -16.28
C MET A 260 -5.28 -4.91 -15.79
N LYS A 261 -6.41 -4.53 -16.41
CA LYS A 261 -7.73 -5.08 -16.06
C LYS A 261 -7.80 -6.60 -16.23
N TYR A 262 -7.24 -7.13 -17.32
CA TYR A 262 -7.16 -8.58 -17.52
C TYR A 262 -6.35 -9.26 -16.41
N GLN A 263 -5.18 -8.70 -16.06
CA GLN A 263 -4.31 -9.22 -14.98
C GLN A 263 -5.00 -9.17 -13.61
N VAL A 264 -5.74 -8.11 -13.31
CA VAL A 264 -6.56 -7.99 -12.09
C VAL A 264 -7.62 -9.09 -12.02
N LEU A 265 -8.29 -9.40 -13.13
CA LEU A 265 -9.27 -10.49 -13.19
C LEU A 265 -8.62 -11.85 -12.95
N ASP A 266 -7.46 -12.12 -13.54
CA ASP A 266 -6.72 -13.38 -13.34
C ASP A 266 -6.25 -13.52 -11.88
N ILE A 267 -5.66 -12.48 -11.29
CA ILE A 267 -5.28 -12.45 -9.87
C ILE A 267 -6.51 -12.70 -8.98
N SER A 268 -7.64 -12.07 -9.28
CA SER A 268 -8.88 -12.24 -8.50
C SER A 268 -9.42 -13.67 -8.61
N ALA A 269 -9.33 -14.30 -9.77
CA ALA A 269 -9.69 -15.70 -9.96
C ALA A 269 -8.76 -16.65 -9.18
N ASN A 270 -7.45 -16.38 -9.19
CA ASN A 270 -6.47 -17.16 -8.41
C ASN A 270 -6.65 -16.94 -6.90
N ARG A 271 -7.00 -15.73 -6.46
CA ARG A 271 -7.39 -15.47 -5.07
C ARG A 271 -8.58 -16.31 -4.65
N ALA A 272 -9.66 -16.29 -5.44
CA ALA A 272 -10.86 -17.07 -5.16
C ALA A 272 -10.56 -18.58 -5.10
N TYR A 273 -9.71 -19.08 -6.00
CA TYR A 273 -9.27 -20.47 -5.98
C TYR A 273 -8.51 -20.82 -4.69
N LEU A 274 -7.53 -20.02 -4.32
CA LEU A 274 -6.70 -20.27 -3.13
C LEU A 274 -7.57 -20.15 -1.86
N GLN A 275 -8.44 -19.15 -1.77
CA GLN A 275 -9.39 -18.96 -0.68
C GLN A 275 -10.31 -20.16 -0.51
N ALA A 276 -10.95 -20.62 -1.59
CA ALA A 276 -11.84 -21.78 -1.55
C ALA A 276 -11.10 -23.04 -1.09
N GLY A 277 -9.90 -23.28 -1.63
CA GLY A 277 -9.10 -24.45 -1.26
C GLY A 277 -8.63 -24.45 0.19
N LEU A 278 -8.23 -23.29 0.72
CA LEU A 278 -7.79 -23.13 2.11
C LEU A 278 -8.96 -23.20 3.10
N SER A 279 -10.12 -22.64 2.76
CA SER A 279 -11.32 -22.65 3.62
C SER A 279 -11.90 -24.06 3.84
N MET A 280 -11.48 -25.05 3.04
CA MET A 280 -11.87 -26.45 3.22
C MET A 280 -10.97 -27.20 4.23
N LEU A 281 -9.90 -26.58 4.71
CA LEU A 281 -8.94 -27.22 5.60
C LEU A 281 -9.35 -26.98 7.06
N GLU A 282 -9.29 -28.05 7.87
CA GLU A 282 -9.60 -27.97 9.30
C GLU A 282 -8.57 -27.10 10.05
N GLY A 283 -9.02 -26.27 10.97
CA GLY A 283 -8.16 -25.38 11.74
C GLY A 283 -7.59 -24.18 10.97
N VAL A 284 -8.13 -23.90 9.78
CA VAL A 284 -7.76 -22.75 8.95
C VAL A 284 -8.92 -21.77 8.85
N THR A 285 -8.67 -20.49 9.15
CA THR A 285 -9.61 -19.41 8.87
C THR A 285 -9.02 -18.51 7.80
N VAL A 286 -9.71 -18.36 6.69
CA VAL A 286 -9.35 -17.41 5.62
C VAL A 286 -10.22 -16.19 5.75
N TYR A 287 -9.60 -15.04 5.93
CA TYR A 287 -10.34 -13.77 6.03
C TYR A 287 -10.69 -13.24 4.65
N ASP A 288 -11.93 -12.81 4.51
CA ASP A 288 -12.39 -12.15 3.30
C ASP A 288 -11.70 -10.81 3.11
N GLY A 289 -11.35 -10.50 1.86
CA GLY A 289 -10.66 -9.26 1.55
C GLY A 289 -10.52 -8.98 0.08
N TRP A 290 -10.05 -7.80 -0.21
CA TRP A 290 -9.78 -7.26 -1.53
C TRP A 290 -8.26 -7.11 -1.72
N GLY A 291 -7.82 -6.96 -2.93
CA GLY A 291 -6.40 -6.87 -3.24
C GLY A 291 -5.79 -8.20 -3.71
N ASN A 292 -4.48 -8.22 -3.89
CA ASN A 292 -3.73 -9.36 -4.39
C ASN A 292 -3.07 -10.17 -3.28
N TYR A 293 -3.77 -10.37 -2.18
CA TYR A 293 -3.32 -11.18 -1.03
C TYR A 293 -4.52 -11.70 -0.23
N LEU A 294 -4.24 -12.69 0.62
CA LEU A 294 -5.14 -13.21 1.65
C LEU A 294 -4.43 -13.16 3.00
N LEU A 295 -5.19 -12.89 4.06
CA LEU A 295 -4.78 -13.14 5.43
C LEU A 295 -5.38 -14.45 5.89
N ILE A 296 -4.55 -15.33 6.42
CA ILE A 296 -4.96 -16.67 6.84
C ILE A 296 -4.51 -16.90 8.27
N GLN A 297 -5.43 -17.35 9.12
CA GLN A 297 -5.13 -17.78 10.49
C GLN A 297 -5.01 -19.31 10.53
N PHE A 298 -3.95 -19.79 11.19
CA PHE A 298 -3.65 -21.20 11.44
C PHE A 298 -3.71 -21.48 12.94
N GLN A 299 -3.64 -22.74 13.36
CA GLN A 299 -3.49 -23.10 14.77
C GLN A 299 -2.12 -22.62 15.33
N ASP A 300 -1.07 -22.67 14.50
CA ASP A 300 0.25 -22.11 14.78
C ASP A 300 0.78 -21.46 13.48
N GLY A 301 0.58 -20.14 13.38
CA GLY A 301 0.99 -19.36 12.22
C GLY A 301 2.50 -19.27 12.05
N ASP A 302 3.25 -19.22 13.15
CA ASP A 302 4.72 -19.16 13.11
C ASP A 302 5.33 -20.48 12.62
N ALA A 303 4.79 -21.62 13.08
CA ALA A 303 5.20 -22.94 12.60
C ALA A 303 4.89 -23.11 11.10
N MET A 304 3.70 -22.68 10.64
CA MET A 304 3.31 -22.71 9.23
C MET A 304 4.23 -21.83 8.38
N PHE A 305 4.49 -20.60 8.83
CA PHE A 305 5.40 -19.67 8.16
C PHE A 305 6.80 -20.28 8.01
N LYS A 306 7.34 -20.83 9.10
CA LYS A 306 8.65 -21.47 9.10
C LYS A 306 8.71 -22.68 8.17
N ALA A 307 7.70 -23.55 8.20
CA ALA A 307 7.62 -24.72 7.34
C ALA A 307 7.55 -24.35 5.85
N ALA A 308 6.80 -23.28 5.51
CA ALA A 308 6.76 -22.76 4.14
C ALA A 308 8.13 -22.22 3.71
N TRP A 309 8.77 -21.45 4.57
CA TRP A 309 10.11 -20.91 4.33
C TRP A 309 11.15 -22.00 4.05
N ASP A 310 11.17 -23.05 4.88
CA ASP A 310 12.10 -24.19 4.75
C ASP A 310 11.88 -25.00 3.45
N ARG A 311 10.71 -24.82 2.80
CA ARG A 311 10.34 -25.43 1.50
C ARG A 311 10.46 -24.49 0.31
N GLY A 312 11.00 -23.27 0.54
CA GLY A 312 11.17 -22.28 -0.54
C GLY A 312 9.87 -21.60 -0.99
N ILE A 313 8.82 -21.65 -0.17
CA ILE A 313 7.58 -20.90 -0.34
C ILE A 313 7.64 -19.68 0.59
N ILE A 314 8.00 -18.54 0.03
CA ILE A 314 8.29 -17.34 0.79
C ILE A 314 7.00 -16.53 1.00
N LEU A 315 6.42 -16.69 2.18
CA LEU A 315 5.21 -16.01 2.64
C LEU A 315 5.56 -14.78 3.50
N ARG A 316 4.56 -14.11 4.04
CA ARG A 316 4.76 -12.97 4.94
C ARG A 316 4.15 -13.24 6.31
N ASN A 317 4.98 -13.25 7.35
CA ASN A 317 4.47 -13.28 8.71
C ASN A 317 3.65 -12.01 9.00
N SER A 318 2.58 -12.13 9.78
CA SER A 318 1.66 -11.05 10.13
C SER A 318 1.88 -10.61 11.58
N PRO A 319 1.66 -9.33 11.92
CA PRO A 319 1.61 -8.89 13.32
C PRO A 319 0.38 -9.41 14.07
N ILE A 320 -0.60 -9.97 13.36
CA ILE A 320 -1.79 -10.59 13.95
C ILE A 320 -1.42 -12.02 14.35
N LYS A 321 -1.71 -12.37 15.60
CA LYS A 321 -1.35 -13.66 16.17
C LYS A 321 -1.85 -14.83 15.30
N ASP A 322 -0.98 -15.80 15.07
CA ASP A 322 -1.23 -17.03 14.30
C ASP A 322 -1.66 -16.79 12.83
N CYS A 323 -1.45 -15.58 12.32
CA CYS A 323 -1.81 -15.22 10.95
C CYS A 323 -0.59 -15.10 10.03
N VAL A 324 -0.76 -15.57 8.80
CA VAL A 324 0.19 -15.44 7.71
C VAL A 324 -0.50 -14.72 6.54
N ARG A 325 0.17 -13.73 5.95
CA ARG A 325 -0.31 -13.10 4.72
C ARG A 325 0.31 -13.79 3.51
N ILE A 326 -0.51 -14.19 2.57
CA ILE A 326 -0.11 -14.84 1.32
C ILE A 326 -0.48 -13.93 0.15
N SER A 327 0.52 -13.47 -0.60
CA SER A 327 0.29 -12.76 -1.87
C SER A 327 -0.29 -13.73 -2.90
N ILE A 328 -1.07 -13.22 -3.84
CA ILE A 328 -1.64 -14.04 -4.91
C ILE A 328 -0.67 -14.08 -6.08
N GLY A 329 -0.13 -15.25 -6.33
CA GLY A 329 0.72 -15.56 -7.47
C GLY A 329 -0.06 -15.98 -8.72
N ASN A 330 0.66 -16.50 -9.70
CA ASN A 330 0.05 -17.21 -10.82
C ASN A 330 -0.61 -18.51 -10.36
N ARG A 331 -1.29 -19.19 -11.27
CA ARG A 331 -2.03 -20.43 -10.96
C ARG A 331 -1.14 -21.53 -10.37
N ASP A 332 0.01 -21.75 -10.96
CA ASP A 332 0.98 -22.77 -10.49
C ASP A 332 1.50 -22.47 -9.07
N GLU A 333 1.85 -21.21 -8.79
CA GLU A 333 2.28 -20.77 -7.45
C GLU A 333 1.17 -20.96 -6.41
N CYS A 334 -0.08 -20.65 -6.77
CA CYS A 334 -1.24 -20.85 -5.89
C CYS A 334 -1.50 -22.34 -5.63
N GLU A 335 -1.39 -23.21 -6.65
CA GLU A 335 -1.57 -24.66 -6.53
C GLU A 335 -0.46 -25.30 -5.66
N LYS A 336 0.80 -24.90 -5.87
CA LYS A 336 1.93 -25.35 -5.05
C LYS A 336 1.74 -24.94 -3.59
N THR A 337 1.35 -23.70 -3.35
CA THR A 337 1.12 -23.18 -2.00
C THR A 337 -0.04 -23.90 -1.30
N LEU A 338 -1.17 -24.07 -1.97
CA LEU A 338 -2.33 -24.80 -1.42
C LEU A 338 -1.98 -26.27 -1.11
N SER A 339 -1.30 -26.94 -2.03
CA SER A 339 -0.85 -28.34 -1.85
C SER A 339 0.10 -28.46 -0.67
N PHE A 340 1.07 -27.56 -0.55
CA PHE A 340 2.00 -27.52 0.59
C PHE A 340 1.25 -27.36 1.92
N ILE A 341 0.38 -26.33 2.03
CA ILE A 341 -0.36 -26.05 3.28
C ILE A 341 -1.23 -27.25 3.67
N ARG A 342 -1.95 -27.87 2.72
CA ARG A 342 -2.75 -29.07 2.95
C ARG A 342 -1.91 -30.22 3.50
N ASN A 343 -0.77 -30.50 2.90
CA ASN A 343 0.12 -31.58 3.34
C ASN A 343 0.71 -31.29 4.73
N GLN A 344 1.04 -30.03 5.01
CA GLN A 344 1.59 -29.62 6.30
C GLN A 344 0.55 -29.78 7.43
N ILE A 345 -0.72 -29.37 7.20
CA ILE A 345 -1.80 -29.55 8.17
C ILE A 345 -2.04 -31.05 8.43
N ASN A 346 -2.12 -31.87 7.38
CA ASN A 346 -2.30 -33.32 7.54
C ASN A 346 -1.14 -34.00 8.29
N ALA A 347 0.06 -33.45 8.23
CA ALA A 347 1.22 -33.96 8.96
C ALA A 347 1.27 -33.52 10.44
N MET A 348 0.52 -32.47 10.80
CA MET A 348 0.41 -31.91 12.16
C MET A 348 -0.81 -32.48 12.92
N ALA A 349 -1.81 -33.04 12.22
CA ALA A 349 -2.97 -33.73 12.77
C ALA A 349 -2.60 -35.18 13.17
#